data_48d38508adcf775101faf0a6d4bcdb17
#
_entry.id   48d38508adcf775101faf0a6d4bcdb17
#
_cell.length_a   1.000
_cell.length_b   1.000
_cell.length_c   1.000
_cell.angle_alpha   90.00
_cell.angle_beta   90.00
_cell.angle_gamma   90.00
#
_symmetry.space_group_name_H-M   'P 1'
#
loop_
_entity.id
_entity.type
_entity.pdbx_description
1 polymer ?
#
loop_
_entity_poly.entity_id
_entity_poly.type
_entity_poly.pdbx_seq_one_letter_code
_entity_poly.pdbx_strand_id
1 'polypeptide(L)'
;MQLSGGERQRVAIARALLTNPKILLLDEPLSALDLKRKNEILPYLDSIHNDLEIPILYVTHSQDEMSRLADYLLLIEDGNIVGSGPVNDMLTRFDMPLSHGGDAVSIIEAEVLKRDSEFNLMHLEFLGGQFIVPDNGFPVQTKVRIRVVARDVSLTKSKQVDTSILNIFPAMVQEIVTEGKAQVMVRLQIKETILLACITRKSSQKFELERGSEVFVQVKSVAILA
;
A
#
# COMPACT_ATOMS: atom_id res chain seq x y z
N MET A 1 32.65 -22.28 -2.97
CA MET A 1 31.81 -21.09 -3.20
C MET A 1 30.87 -20.93 -2.01
N GLN A 2 30.85 -19.77 -1.37
CA GLN A 2 29.86 -19.49 -0.31
C GLN A 2 28.67 -18.75 -0.97
N LEU A 3 27.45 -19.20 -0.70
CA LEU A 3 26.23 -18.55 -1.16
C LEU A 3 26.10 -17.15 -0.51
N SER A 4 25.62 -16.19 -1.28
CA SER A 4 25.20 -14.88 -0.77
C SER A 4 24.02 -15.02 0.20
N GLY A 5 23.74 -13.98 1.01
CA GLY A 5 22.62 -14.00 1.95
C GLY A 5 21.28 -14.28 1.26
N GLY A 6 21.01 -13.63 0.13
CA GLY A 6 19.79 -13.85 -0.64
C GLY A 6 19.68 -15.23 -1.28
N GLU A 7 20.81 -15.81 -1.74
CA GLU A 7 20.81 -17.17 -2.26
C GLU A 7 20.51 -18.19 -1.15
N ARG A 8 21.09 -18.01 0.04
CA ARG A 8 20.79 -18.87 1.20
C ARG A 8 19.31 -18.79 1.56
N GLN A 9 18.70 -17.59 1.51
CA GLN A 9 17.30 -17.39 1.81
C GLN A 9 16.40 -18.11 0.79
N ARG A 10 16.67 -17.96 -0.52
CA ARG A 10 15.94 -18.69 -1.58
C ARG A 10 16.05 -20.20 -1.40
N VAL A 11 17.24 -20.71 -1.08
CA VAL A 11 17.44 -22.14 -0.81
C VAL A 11 16.65 -22.61 0.41
N ALA A 12 16.59 -21.80 1.48
CA ALA A 12 15.81 -22.13 2.68
C ALA A 12 14.31 -22.20 2.39
N ILE A 13 13.77 -21.22 1.65
CA ILE A 13 12.36 -21.21 1.22
C ILE A 13 12.06 -22.40 0.30
N ALA A 14 12.90 -22.64 -0.72
CA ALA A 14 12.74 -23.79 -1.63
C ALA A 14 12.74 -25.12 -0.86
N ARG A 15 13.64 -25.28 0.12
CA ARG A 15 13.68 -26.47 0.97
C ARG A 15 12.39 -26.66 1.77
N ALA A 16 11.82 -25.57 2.33
CA ALA A 16 10.56 -25.64 3.05
C ALA A 16 9.40 -26.04 2.12
N LEU A 17 9.34 -25.48 0.91
CA LEU A 17 8.31 -25.79 -0.07
C LEU A 17 8.37 -27.24 -0.58
N LEU A 18 9.58 -27.79 -0.75
CA LEU A 18 9.77 -29.19 -1.19
C LEU A 18 9.21 -30.22 -0.20
N THR A 19 8.91 -29.85 1.04
CA THR A 19 8.25 -30.75 2.02
C THR A 19 6.74 -30.83 1.81
N ASN A 20 6.18 -30.13 0.83
CA ASN A 20 4.75 -30.02 0.56
C ASN A 20 3.95 -29.59 1.82
N PRO A 21 4.27 -28.44 2.42
CA PRO A 21 3.70 -28.02 3.68
C PRO A 21 2.23 -27.63 3.53
N LYS A 22 1.43 -27.80 4.59
CA LYS A 22 0.05 -27.30 4.67
C LYS A 22 -0.03 -25.83 5.09
N ILE A 23 1.04 -25.29 5.64
CA ILE A 23 1.23 -23.89 6.03
C ILE A 23 2.71 -23.55 5.93
N LEU A 24 3.02 -22.35 5.44
CA LEU A 24 4.38 -21.83 5.41
C LEU A 24 4.57 -20.77 6.50
N LEU A 25 5.57 -20.97 7.36
CA LEU A 25 5.92 -20.03 8.42
C LEU A 25 7.22 -19.33 8.06
N LEU A 26 7.18 -18.01 7.96
CA LEU A 26 8.32 -17.15 7.65
C LEU A 26 8.50 -16.12 8.77
N ASP A 27 9.57 -16.27 9.53
CA ASP A 27 9.90 -15.38 10.65
C ASP A 27 11.03 -14.46 10.24
N GLU A 28 10.72 -13.16 10.06
CA GLU A 28 11.62 -12.11 9.59
C GLU A 28 12.55 -12.53 8.43
N PRO A 29 12.04 -13.15 7.36
CA PRO A 29 12.87 -13.83 6.36
C PRO A 29 13.79 -12.89 5.61
N LEU A 30 13.51 -11.59 5.57
CA LEU A 30 14.32 -10.61 4.83
C LEU A 30 15.09 -9.63 5.72
N SER A 31 15.07 -9.80 7.05
CA SER A 31 15.67 -8.85 8.01
C SER A 31 17.17 -8.67 7.82
N ALA A 32 17.89 -9.71 7.43
CA ALA A 32 19.35 -9.68 7.22
C ALA A 32 19.79 -9.17 5.83
N LEU A 33 18.87 -8.71 4.99
CA LEU A 33 19.14 -8.30 3.62
C LEU A 33 19.09 -6.77 3.46
N ASP A 34 19.99 -6.24 2.63
CA ASP A 34 19.91 -4.86 2.16
C ASP A 34 18.73 -4.66 1.21
N LEU A 35 18.33 -3.40 0.98
CA LEU A 35 17.17 -3.03 0.19
C LEU A 35 17.21 -3.60 -1.24
N LYS A 36 18.41 -3.63 -1.87
CA LYS A 36 18.58 -4.18 -3.22
C LYS A 36 18.22 -5.67 -3.26
N ARG A 37 18.74 -6.43 -2.31
CA ARG A 37 18.49 -7.88 -2.21
C ARG A 37 17.05 -8.19 -1.79
N LYS A 38 16.44 -7.35 -0.92
CA LYS A 38 15.01 -7.47 -0.62
C LYS A 38 14.18 -7.33 -1.89
N ASN A 39 14.44 -6.33 -2.72
CA ASN A 39 13.75 -6.11 -3.98
C ASN A 39 13.94 -7.25 -5.01
N GLU A 40 15.03 -8.02 -4.92
CA GLU A 40 15.25 -9.21 -5.73
C GLU A 40 14.42 -10.41 -5.26
N ILE A 41 14.13 -10.52 -3.95
CA ILE A 41 13.43 -11.68 -3.36
C ILE A 41 11.92 -11.46 -3.25
N LEU A 42 11.48 -10.26 -2.97
CA LEU A 42 10.05 -9.95 -2.80
C LEU A 42 9.18 -10.43 -3.97
N PRO A 43 9.56 -10.29 -5.26
CA PRO A 43 8.76 -10.83 -6.36
C PRO A 43 8.58 -12.34 -6.31
N TYR A 44 9.58 -13.09 -5.83
CA TYR A 44 9.45 -14.54 -5.66
C TYR A 44 8.49 -14.92 -4.53
N LEU A 45 8.51 -14.16 -3.42
CA LEU A 45 7.55 -14.37 -2.33
C LEU A 45 6.14 -14.04 -2.78
N ASP A 46 5.99 -13.01 -3.58
CA ASP A 46 4.72 -12.60 -4.16
C ASP A 46 4.18 -13.68 -5.14
N SER A 47 5.03 -14.21 -6.02
CA SER A 47 4.65 -15.36 -6.86
C SER A 47 4.26 -16.59 -6.03
N ILE A 48 5.01 -16.90 -4.98
CA ILE A 48 4.68 -18.00 -4.06
C ILE A 48 3.30 -17.78 -3.42
N HIS A 49 3.03 -16.55 -2.98
CA HIS A 49 1.74 -16.18 -2.39
C HIS A 49 0.58 -16.34 -3.38
N ASN A 50 0.78 -15.91 -4.63
CA ASN A 50 -0.26 -15.98 -5.67
C ASN A 50 -0.44 -17.39 -6.27
N ASP A 51 0.63 -18.18 -6.36
CA ASP A 51 0.63 -19.47 -7.03
C ASP A 51 0.33 -20.66 -6.10
N LEU A 52 0.56 -20.50 -4.80
CA LEU A 52 0.32 -21.55 -3.81
C LEU A 52 -0.98 -21.35 -3.06
N GLU A 53 -1.82 -22.38 -3.04
CA GLU A 53 -3.07 -22.42 -2.27
C GLU A 53 -2.84 -22.78 -0.79
N ILE A 54 -1.68 -22.41 -0.21
CA ILE A 54 -1.37 -22.68 1.19
C ILE A 54 -1.30 -21.38 1.98
N PRO A 55 -1.79 -21.34 3.23
CA PRO A 55 -1.65 -20.19 4.10
C PRO A 55 -0.17 -19.89 4.39
N ILE A 56 0.20 -18.61 4.32
CA ILE A 56 1.53 -18.14 4.69
C ILE A 56 1.40 -17.26 5.93
N LEU A 57 2.04 -17.66 7.02
CA LEU A 57 2.20 -16.80 8.20
C LEU A 57 3.56 -16.11 8.10
N TYR A 58 3.53 -14.80 7.90
CA TYR A 58 4.72 -13.99 7.66
C TYR A 58 4.91 -12.99 8.81
N VAL A 59 5.98 -13.12 9.59
CA VAL A 59 6.33 -12.19 10.66
C VAL A 59 7.31 -11.16 10.13
N THR A 60 6.98 -9.88 10.26
CA THR A 60 7.85 -8.77 9.86
C THR A 60 7.50 -7.48 10.61
N HIS A 61 8.46 -6.57 10.71
CA HIS A 61 8.25 -5.18 11.14
C HIS A 61 8.37 -4.19 9.97
N SER A 62 8.52 -4.67 8.74
CA SER A 62 8.69 -3.85 7.53
C SER A 62 7.34 -3.51 6.90
N GLN A 63 6.97 -2.22 6.87
CA GLN A 63 5.75 -1.76 6.19
C GLN A 63 5.75 -2.08 4.68
N ASP A 64 6.93 -2.07 4.03
CA ASP A 64 7.04 -2.41 2.62
C ASP A 64 6.70 -3.88 2.35
N GLU A 65 7.17 -4.80 3.21
CA GLU A 65 6.86 -6.22 3.13
C GLU A 65 5.37 -6.48 3.41
N MET A 66 4.82 -5.86 4.47
CA MET A 66 3.39 -5.94 4.80
C MET A 66 2.51 -5.44 3.65
N SER A 67 2.84 -4.26 3.09
CA SER A 67 2.07 -3.65 2.00
C SER A 67 2.03 -4.51 0.75
N ARG A 68 3.07 -5.28 0.49
CA ARG A 68 3.22 -6.11 -0.70
C ARG A 68 2.58 -7.49 -0.53
N LEU A 69 2.85 -8.15 0.59
CA LEU A 69 2.58 -9.57 0.76
C LEU A 69 1.32 -9.87 1.60
N ALA A 70 0.90 -8.96 2.49
CA ALA A 70 -0.17 -9.29 3.42
C ALA A 70 -1.57 -9.06 2.83
N ASP A 71 -2.48 -10.01 3.02
CA ASP A 71 -3.92 -9.82 2.84
C ASP A 71 -4.56 -9.42 4.17
N TYR A 72 -4.05 -9.98 5.27
CA TYR A 72 -4.56 -9.80 6.61
C TYR A 72 -3.44 -9.55 7.60
N LEU A 73 -3.61 -8.58 8.50
CA LEU A 73 -2.63 -8.23 9.52
C LEU A 73 -3.11 -8.66 10.91
N LEU A 74 -2.15 -9.16 11.69
CA LEU A 74 -2.23 -9.29 13.13
C LEU A 74 -1.15 -8.39 13.72
N LEU A 75 -1.55 -7.32 14.41
CA LEU A 75 -0.61 -6.43 15.09
C LEU A 75 -0.39 -6.93 16.51
N ILE A 76 0.87 -7.17 16.85
CA ILE A 76 1.29 -7.67 18.17
C ILE A 76 2.15 -6.61 18.84
N GLU A 77 1.81 -6.27 20.09
CA GLU A 77 2.57 -5.37 20.95
C GLU A 77 2.66 -5.99 22.35
N ASP A 78 3.87 -6.06 22.88
CA ASP A 78 4.15 -6.68 24.19
C ASP A 78 3.54 -8.09 24.38
N GLY A 79 3.56 -8.88 23.30
CA GLY A 79 3.03 -10.26 23.30
C GLY A 79 1.50 -10.36 23.23
N ASN A 80 0.78 -9.25 23.06
CA ASN A 80 -0.68 -9.23 22.95
C ASN A 80 -1.10 -8.79 21.53
N ILE A 81 -2.21 -9.35 21.04
CA ILE A 81 -2.82 -8.89 19.81
C ILE A 81 -3.57 -7.59 20.11
N VAL A 82 -3.09 -6.46 19.54
CA VAL A 82 -3.70 -5.12 19.67
C VAL A 82 -4.64 -4.78 18.53
N GLY A 83 -4.55 -5.50 17.42
CA GLY A 83 -5.46 -5.33 16.29
C GLY A 83 -5.32 -6.44 15.27
N SER A 84 -6.40 -6.68 14.52
CA SER A 84 -6.38 -7.62 13.41
C SER A 84 -7.42 -7.22 12.36
N GLY A 85 -7.14 -7.50 11.10
CA GLY A 85 -8.06 -7.18 9.99
C GLY A 85 -7.38 -7.21 8.62
N PRO A 86 -8.15 -6.94 7.55
CA PRO A 86 -7.62 -6.74 6.21
C PRO A 86 -6.51 -5.67 6.20
N VAL A 87 -5.49 -5.86 5.36
CA VAL A 87 -4.28 -5.02 5.37
C VAL A 87 -4.60 -3.53 5.24
N ASN A 88 -5.44 -3.12 4.30
CA ASN A 88 -5.73 -1.71 4.10
C ASN A 88 -6.51 -1.10 5.27
N ASP A 89 -7.41 -1.86 5.89
CA ASP A 89 -8.15 -1.40 7.06
C ASP A 89 -7.19 -1.14 8.23
N MET A 90 -6.27 -2.07 8.48
CA MET A 90 -5.28 -1.95 9.55
C MET A 90 -4.29 -0.80 9.32
N LEU A 91 -3.92 -0.54 8.06
CA LEU A 91 -3.00 0.54 7.68
C LEU A 91 -3.65 1.93 7.72
N THR A 92 -4.99 2.02 7.69
CA THR A 92 -5.71 3.29 7.56
C THR A 92 -6.57 3.66 8.79
N ARG A 93 -6.70 2.80 9.79
CA ARG A 93 -7.41 3.08 11.05
C ARG A 93 -6.55 3.90 11.99
N PHE A 94 -7.07 5.03 12.50
CA PHE A 94 -6.31 5.93 13.38
C PHE A 94 -6.14 5.44 14.83
N ASP A 95 -6.83 4.38 15.22
CA ASP A 95 -6.56 3.68 16.46
C ASP A 95 -5.38 2.68 16.35
N MET A 96 -4.78 2.57 15.15
CA MET A 96 -3.61 1.71 14.88
C MET A 96 -2.36 2.56 14.64
N PRO A 97 -1.19 2.18 15.17
CA PRO A 97 0.05 2.95 15.03
C PRO A 97 0.55 3.07 13.58
N LEU A 98 0.17 2.14 12.71
CA LEU A 98 0.60 2.08 11.31
C LEU A 98 0.03 3.20 10.43
N SER A 99 -1.05 3.85 10.85
CA SER A 99 -1.75 4.90 10.09
C SER A 99 -1.23 6.32 10.36
N HIS A 100 -0.21 6.46 11.19
CA HIS A 100 0.32 7.75 11.63
C HIS A 100 1.60 8.15 10.88
N GLY A 101 1.82 9.48 10.80
CA GLY A 101 2.98 10.04 10.13
C GLY A 101 2.84 10.17 8.60
N GLY A 102 3.69 11.00 8.01
CA GLY A 102 3.66 11.25 6.56
C GLY A 102 4.02 10.03 5.71
N ASP A 103 4.65 9.01 6.30
CA ASP A 103 5.00 7.75 5.65
C ASP A 103 3.92 6.68 5.76
N ALA A 104 2.80 6.96 6.44
CA ALA A 104 1.64 6.08 6.46
C ALA A 104 1.17 5.79 5.03
N VAL A 105 0.71 4.58 4.80
CA VAL A 105 0.36 4.11 3.45
C VAL A 105 -1.07 3.60 3.39
N SER A 106 -1.64 3.68 2.19
CA SER A 106 -2.89 3.00 1.84
C SER A 106 -2.61 2.04 0.70
N ILE A 107 -3.22 0.85 0.75
CA ILE A 107 -3.12 -0.18 -0.28
C ILE A 107 -4.45 -0.26 -1.00
N ILE A 108 -4.40 -0.19 -2.32
CA ILE A 108 -5.58 -0.22 -3.19
C ILE A 108 -5.43 -1.38 -4.17
N GLU A 109 -6.37 -2.30 -4.15
CA GLU A 109 -6.47 -3.37 -5.14
C GLU A 109 -6.94 -2.76 -6.47
N ALA A 110 -6.25 -3.09 -7.56
CA ALA A 110 -6.56 -2.60 -8.89
C ALA A 110 -6.29 -3.66 -9.96
N GLU A 111 -6.82 -3.45 -11.14
CA GLU A 111 -6.61 -4.30 -12.30
C GLU A 111 -6.14 -3.46 -13.48
N VAL A 112 -5.20 -3.98 -14.25
CA VAL A 112 -4.73 -3.34 -15.48
C VAL A 112 -5.84 -3.37 -16.52
N LEU A 113 -6.47 -2.21 -16.77
CA LEU A 113 -7.57 -2.07 -17.72
C LEU A 113 -7.08 -1.97 -19.16
N LYS A 114 -6.08 -1.12 -19.39
CA LYS A 114 -5.49 -0.89 -20.73
C LYS A 114 -4.11 -0.25 -20.62
N ARG A 115 -3.37 -0.35 -21.73
CA ARG A 115 -2.08 0.33 -21.90
C ARG A 115 -2.23 1.39 -22.99
N ASP A 116 -1.67 2.56 -22.75
CA ASP A 116 -1.60 3.68 -23.69
C ASP A 116 -0.18 3.72 -24.26
N SER A 117 -0.03 3.25 -25.48
CA SER A 117 1.27 3.18 -26.17
C SER A 117 1.78 4.53 -26.66
N GLU A 118 0.91 5.53 -26.81
CA GLU A 118 1.30 6.88 -27.25
C GLU A 118 2.08 7.60 -26.16
N PHE A 119 1.61 7.51 -24.92
CA PHE A 119 2.22 8.18 -23.77
C PHE A 119 3.02 7.25 -22.86
N ASN A 120 3.10 5.95 -23.17
CA ASN A 120 3.69 4.91 -22.29
C ASN A 120 3.07 4.94 -20.89
N LEU A 121 1.75 4.97 -20.84
CA LEU A 121 0.96 4.97 -19.61
C LEU A 121 0.12 3.69 -19.51
N MET A 122 -0.23 3.35 -18.29
CA MET A 122 -1.09 2.24 -17.96
C MET A 122 -2.28 2.74 -17.12
N HIS A 123 -3.47 2.27 -17.43
CA HIS A 123 -4.69 2.57 -16.70
C HIS A 123 -5.03 1.40 -15.78
N LEU A 124 -5.11 1.69 -14.50
CA LEU A 124 -5.42 0.72 -13.46
C LEU A 124 -6.82 1.01 -12.91
N GLU A 125 -7.74 0.10 -13.07
CA GLU A 125 -9.10 0.23 -12.56
C GLU A 125 -9.19 -0.22 -11.11
N PHE A 126 -9.85 0.55 -10.26
CA PHE A 126 -10.17 0.23 -8.88
C PHE A 126 -11.62 0.67 -8.56
N LEU A 127 -12.15 0.28 -7.41
CA LEU A 127 -13.55 0.59 -7.04
C LEU A 127 -13.87 2.10 -6.96
N GLY A 128 -12.83 2.96 -6.88
CA GLY A 128 -12.97 4.42 -6.84
C GLY A 128 -12.89 5.14 -8.18
N GLY A 129 -12.37 4.48 -9.22
CA GLY A 129 -12.09 5.08 -10.53
C GLY A 129 -10.92 4.42 -11.24
N GLN A 130 -10.09 5.23 -11.88
CA GLN A 130 -8.91 4.74 -12.62
C GLN A 130 -7.66 5.54 -12.22
N PHE A 131 -6.58 4.85 -11.86
CA PHE A 131 -5.25 5.44 -11.80
C PHE A 131 -4.59 5.41 -13.17
N ILE A 132 -3.91 6.49 -13.50
CA ILE A 132 -3.04 6.61 -14.69
C ILE A 132 -1.61 6.70 -14.19
N VAL A 133 -0.78 5.75 -14.60
CA VAL A 133 0.59 5.57 -14.11
C VAL A 133 1.55 5.26 -15.27
N PRO A 134 2.86 5.45 -15.13
CA PRO A 134 3.83 4.96 -16.12
C PRO A 134 3.68 3.46 -16.37
N ASP A 135 3.82 3.04 -17.62
CA ASP A 135 3.69 1.64 -18.01
C ASP A 135 4.90 0.82 -17.53
N ASN A 136 4.62 -0.13 -16.64
CA ASN A 136 5.61 -1.06 -16.07
C ASN A 136 5.60 -2.43 -16.76
N GLY A 137 4.87 -2.58 -17.87
CA GLY A 137 4.87 -3.80 -18.68
C GLY A 137 3.88 -4.88 -18.24
N PHE A 138 3.04 -4.65 -17.24
CA PHE A 138 2.05 -5.63 -16.80
C PHE A 138 1.00 -5.89 -17.90
N PRO A 139 0.63 -7.15 -18.16
CA PRO A 139 -0.45 -7.49 -19.06
C PRO A 139 -1.79 -6.90 -18.62
N VAL A 140 -2.68 -6.65 -19.59
CA VAL A 140 -4.08 -6.30 -19.32
C VAL A 140 -4.75 -7.43 -18.53
N GLN A 141 -5.64 -7.09 -17.61
CA GLN A 141 -6.32 -7.99 -16.65
C GLN A 141 -5.41 -8.53 -15.53
N THR A 142 -4.19 -8.04 -15.42
CA THR A 142 -3.34 -8.37 -14.25
C THR A 142 -3.84 -7.60 -13.03
N LYS A 143 -4.07 -8.32 -11.94
CA LYS A 143 -4.36 -7.72 -10.63
C LYS A 143 -3.07 -7.20 -10.03
N VAL A 144 -3.12 -5.99 -9.52
CA VAL A 144 -1.97 -5.31 -8.91
C VAL A 144 -2.40 -4.59 -7.65
N ARG A 145 -1.47 -4.35 -6.74
CA ARG A 145 -1.65 -3.47 -5.59
C ARG A 145 -1.04 -2.12 -5.85
N ILE A 146 -1.78 -1.05 -5.57
CA ILE A 146 -1.29 0.32 -5.62
C ILE A 146 -1.01 0.77 -4.20
N ARG A 147 0.24 1.14 -3.93
CA ARG A 147 0.65 1.76 -2.68
C ARG A 147 0.66 3.26 -2.83
N VAL A 148 -0.09 3.95 -1.97
CA VAL A 148 -0.16 5.41 -1.91
C VAL A 148 0.37 5.87 -0.56
N VAL A 149 1.37 6.75 -0.55
CA VAL A 149 1.93 7.34 0.67
C VAL A 149 1.14 8.60 1.03
N ALA A 150 0.76 8.75 2.28
CA ALA A 150 -0.12 9.84 2.73
C ALA A 150 0.42 11.25 2.43
N ARG A 151 1.74 11.45 2.43
CA ARG A 151 2.37 12.74 2.09
C ARG A 151 2.30 13.08 0.60
N ASP A 152 2.09 12.09 -0.29
CA ASP A 152 1.98 12.28 -1.73
C ASP A 152 0.53 12.57 -2.17
N VAL A 153 -0.37 12.70 -1.18
CA VAL A 153 -1.78 13.01 -1.37
C VAL A 153 -2.06 14.46 -0.99
N SER A 154 -2.63 15.22 -1.90
CA SER A 154 -3.11 16.58 -1.65
C SER A 154 -4.63 16.67 -1.82
N LEU A 155 -5.22 17.71 -1.23
CA LEU A 155 -6.67 17.92 -1.23
C LEU A 155 -7.01 19.26 -1.90
N THR A 156 -8.14 19.31 -2.60
CA THR A 156 -8.72 20.53 -3.15
C THR A 156 -10.24 20.56 -2.94
N LYS A 157 -10.84 21.73 -2.82
CA LYS A 157 -12.31 21.86 -2.70
C LYS A 157 -13.04 21.73 -4.04
N SER A 158 -12.35 21.95 -5.15
CA SER A 158 -12.91 21.80 -6.50
C SER A 158 -11.99 20.96 -7.35
N LYS A 159 -12.55 20.27 -8.34
CA LYS A 159 -11.78 19.50 -9.31
C LYS A 159 -10.86 20.43 -10.08
N GLN A 160 -9.55 20.23 -9.98
CA GLN A 160 -8.57 21.00 -10.72
C GLN A 160 -8.46 20.48 -12.16
N VAL A 161 -8.45 21.40 -13.12
CA VAL A 161 -8.28 21.08 -14.54
C VAL A 161 -6.93 21.59 -15.07
N ASP A 162 -6.35 22.59 -14.39
CA ASP A 162 -5.04 23.19 -14.74
C ASP A 162 -3.97 22.63 -13.77
N THR A 163 -3.65 21.37 -13.93
CA THR A 163 -2.69 20.63 -13.10
C THR A 163 -2.05 19.51 -13.91
N SER A 164 -0.81 19.18 -13.57
CA SER A 164 -0.10 18.01 -14.13
C SER A 164 -0.47 16.70 -13.45
N ILE A 165 -1.32 16.73 -12.41
CA ILE A 165 -1.74 15.53 -11.69
C ILE A 165 -2.95 14.91 -12.42
N LEU A 166 -2.78 13.69 -12.92
CA LEU A 166 -3.82 12.96 -13.65
C LEU A 166 -4.79 12.23 -12.71
N ASN A 167 -4.31 11.84 -11.54
CA ASN A 167 -5.06 11.01 -10.57
C ASN A 167 -5.81 11.91 -9.59
N ILE A 168 -7.04 12.30 -9.97
CA ILE A 168 -7.91 13.20 -9.18
C ILE A 168 -9.26 12.54 -8.97
N PHE A 169 -9.63 12.30 -7.71
CA PHE A 169 -10.83 11.57 -7.34
C PHE A 169 -11.71 12.37 -6.39
N PRO A 170 -13.05 12.37 -6.56
CA PRO A 170 -13.95 12.90 -5.53
C PRO A 170 -13.89 11.99 -4.30
N ALA A 171 -13.84 12.57 -3.13
CA ALA A 171 -13.75 11.85 -1.87
C ALA A 171 -14.50 12.57 -0.74
N MET A 172 -14.85 11.81 0.29
CA MET A 172 -15.46 12.32 1.51
C MET A 172 -14.48 12.12 2.69
N VAL A 173 -14.35 13.14 3.51
CA VAL A 173 -13.58 13.07 4.76
C VAL A 173 -14.31 12.20 5.77
N GLN A 174 -13.69 11.11 6.21
CA GLN A 174 -14.25 10.22 7.23
C GLN A 174 -13.80 10.59 8.63
N GLU A 175 -12.53 10.95 8.77
CA GLU A 175 -11.92 11.25 10.05
C GLU A 175 -10.71 12.15 9.88
N ILE A 176 -10.40 12.98 10.89
CA ILE A 176 -9.22 13.84 10.93
C ILE A 176 -8.61 13.73 12.30
N VAL A 177 -7.32 13.46 12.36
CA VAL A 177 -6.55 13.45 13.61
C VAL A 177 -5.34 14.37 13.52
N THR A 178 -5.00 14.98 14.65
CA THR A 178 -3.82 15.83 14.73
C THR A 178 -2.56 14.97 14.75
N GLU A 179 -1.59 15.32 13.91
CA GLU A 179 -0.30 14.66 13.80
C GLU A 179 0.79 15.66 14.18
N GLY A 180 1.29 15.54 15.42
CA GLY A 180 2.25 16.49 15.98
C GLY A 180 1.72 17.92 16.02
N LYS A 181 2.62 18.92 15.83
CA LYS A 181 2.25 20.35 15.93
C LYS A 181 1.81 20.98 14.61
N ALA A 182 2.24 20.43 13.48
CA ALA A 182 2.13 21.09 12.17
C ALA A 182 1.20 20.39 11.18
N GLN A 183 0.87 19.13 11.39
CA GLN A 183 0.18 18.29 10.44
C GLN A 183 -1.12 17.71 10.99
N VAL A 184 -1.95 17.24 10.09
CA VAL A 184 -3.12 16.40 10.37
C VAL A 184 -3.12 15.24 9.40
N MET A 185 -3.53 14.07 9.89
CA MET A 185 -3.88 12.94 9.06
C MET A 185 -5.37 13.02 8.75
N VAL A 186 -5.71 12.81 7.49
CA VAL A 186 -7.09 12.81 7.00
C VAL A 186 -7.38 11.45 6.39
N ARG A 187 -8.38 10.77 6.91
CA ARG A 187 -8.91 9.52 6.35
C ARG A 187 -10.02 9.86 5.37
N LEU A 188 -9.88 9.40 4.14
CA LEU A 188 -10.69 9.77 3.00
C LEU A 188 -11.35 8.54 2.41
N GLN A 189 -12.60 8.67 2.01
CA GLN A 189 -13.34 7.62 1.32
C GLN A 189 -13.59 8.03 -0.13
N ILE A 190 -13.13 7.19 -1.06
CA ILE A 190 -13.38 7.27 -2.51
C ILE A 190 -14.26 6.08 -2.86
N LYS A 191 -15.59 6.25 -2.92
CA LYS A 191 -16.57 5.14 -2.97
C LYS A 191 -16.34 4.14 -1.81
N GLU A 192 -15.84 2.94 -2.10
CA GLU A 192 -15.54 1.89 -1.09
C GLU A 192 -14.07 1.85 -0.68
N THR A 193 -13.21 2.65 -1.33
CA THR A 193 -11.76 2.66 -1.09
C THR A 193 -11.39 3.71 -0.06
N ILE A 194 -10.58 3.33 0.91
CA ILE A 194 -10.04 4.23 1.93
C ILE A 194 -8.62 4.64 1.56
N LEU A 195 -8.35 5.94 1.70
CA LEU A 195 -7.06 6.55 1.44
C LEU A 195 -6.69 7.51 2.57
N LEU A 196 -5.40 7.60 2.90
CA LEU A 196 -4.85 8.57 3.84
C LEU A 196 -4.23 9.76 3.12
N ALA A 197 -4.38 10.95 3.72
CA ALA A 197 -3.63 12.14 3.35
C ALA A 197 -2.99 12.78 4.58
N CYS A 198 -1.72 13.16 4.47
CA CYS A 198 -1.02 13.95 5.48
C CYS A 198 -0.88 15.38 4.98
N ILE A 199 -1.62 16.31 5.57
CA ILE A 199 -1.62 17.72 5.18
C ILE A 199 -1.27 18.64 6.35
N THR A 200 -0.95 19.90 6.06
CA THR A 200 -0.67 20.86 7.13
C THR A 200 -1.96 21.25 7.89
N ARG A 201 -1.84 21.52 9.18
CA ARG A 201 -2.94 22.09 9.99
C ARG A 201 -3.49 23.37 9.38
N LYS A 202 -2.61 24.22 8.81
CA LYS A 202 -3.01 25.46 8.13
C LYS A 202 -3.92 25.18 6.93
N SER A 203 -3.60 24.12 6.13
CA SER A 203 -4.44 23.72 4.99
C SER A 203 -5.78 23.17 5.46
N SER A 204 -5.80 22.35 6.50
CA SER A 204 -7.03 21.82 7.10
C SER A 204 -7.95 22.93 7.59
N GLN A 205 -7.40 23.91 8.31
CA GLN A 205 -8.15 25.09 8.78
C GLN A 205 -8.66 25.96 7.63
N LYS A 206 -7.79 26.25 6.61
CA LYS A 206 -8.19 27.04 5.44
C LYS A 206 -9.35 26.41 4.67
N PHE A 207 -9.39 25.09 4.63
CA PHE A 207 -10.44 24.32 3.95
C PHE A 207 -11.65 24.04 4.86
N GLU A 208 -11.54 24.38 6.14
CA GLU A 208 -12.59 24.10 7.14
C GLU A 208 -12.98 22.61 7.09
N LEU A 209 -11.96 21.74 7.04
CA LEU A 209 -12.19 20.32 6.91
C LEU A 209 -12.80 19.75 8.18
N GLU A 210 -13.89 19.03 8.01
CA GLU A 210 -14.57 18.27 9.05
C GLU A 210 -15.03 16.92 8.51
N ARG A 211 -15.46 16.03 9.37
CA ARG A 211 -16.07 14.77 8.95
C ARG A 211 -17.29 15.04 8.07
N GLY A 212 -17.34 14.39 6.90
CA GLY A 212 -18.39 14.60 5.90
C GLY A 212 -18.05 15.65 4.85
N SER A 213 -16.95 16.41 5.00
CA SER A 213 -16.51 17.36 3.96
C SER A 213 -16.24 16.64 2.64
N GLU A 214 -16.82 17.17 1.55
CA GLU A 214 -16.51 16.71 0.19
C GLU A 214 -15.25 17.42 -0.32
N VAL A 215 -14.33 16.66 -0.86
CA VAL A 215 -13.05 17.16 -1.39
C VAL A 215 -12.67 16.38 -2.65
N PHE A 216 -11.70 16.91 -3.40
CA PHE A 216 -11.00 16.17 -4.43
C PHE A 216 -9.61 15.79 -3.92
N VAL A 217 -9.33 14.51 -3.99
CA VAL A 217 -8.03 13.92 -3.69
C VAL A 217 -7.18 13.95 -4.94
N GLN A 218 -5.97 14.46 -4.83
CA GLN A 218 -4.97 14.47 -5.87
C GLN A 218 -3.80 13.58 -5.44
N VAL A 219 -3.53 12.53 -6.21
CA VAL A 219 -2.43 11.60 -5.94
C VAL A 219 -1.34 11.82 -6.97
N LYS A 220 -0.21 12.38 -6.52
CA LYS A 220 0.91 12.72 -7.41
C LYS A 220 1.75 11.51 -7.79
N SER A 221 1.95 10.60 -6.86
CA SER A 221 2.84 9.46 -7.02
C SER A 221 2.25 8.22 -6.38
N VAL A 222 2.44 7.10 -7.04
CA VAL A 222 2.06 5.78 -6.53
C VAL A 222 3.16 4.77 -6.83
N ALA A 223 3.27 3.73 -6.01
CA ALA A 223 4.06 2.55 -6.34
C ALA A 223 3.12 1.39 -6.68
N ILE A 224 3.43 0.66 -7.74
CA ILE A 224 2.74 -0.58 -8.08
C ILE A 224 3.52 -1.71 -7.44
N LEU A 225 2.82 -2.51 -6.66
CA LEU A 225 3.30 -3.72 -6.01
C LEU A 225 2.68 -4.90 -6.76
N ALA A 226 3.50 -5.71 -7.38
CA ALA A 226 3.08 -6.93 -8.09
C ALA A 226 4.21 -7.96 -8.06
#